data_999e33dafe77166c63125e844670a58e
#
_entry.id   999e33dafe77166c63125e844670a58e
#
_cell.length_a   1.000
_cell.length_b   1.000
_cell.length_c   1.000
_cell.angle_alpha   90.00
_cell.angle_beta   90.00
_cell.angle_gamma   90.00
#
_symmetry.space_group_name_H-M   'P 1'
#
loop_
_entity.id
_entity.type
_entity.pdbx_description
1 polymer ?
#
loop_
_entity_poly.entity_id
_entity_poly.type
_entity_poly.pdbx_seq_one_letter_code
_entity_poly.pdbx_strand_id
1 'polypeptide(L)'
;MINLAANLSMMFNEVDFLYRFSKASSQNFKAVEYLFPYDFSKDNILNELNENNLKQILFDLPAGDWDSGDRGIAVDPERKKEFEDGVHLALEYASVIKPDNLTCLVGKLRQGVSDSQARSILIENLIYAAEHTAKAGISLLVEPINTSDIPGYWLCNTDEALSIINEVNNPNLKLQYDIYHMQIMEGNIINTIENNLDVIGHMQLADNPGRHEPGTGELNYPEIFRRIDSMNYSGWIGCEYIPISDTESGLTWAQDFLN
;
A
#
# COMPACT_ATOMS: atom_id res chain seq x y z
N MET A 1 -5.17 20.13 -1.19
CA MET A 1 -6.26 19.47 -0.39
C MET A 1 -5.94 17.99 -0.32
N ILE A 2 -6.01 17.40 0.86
CA ILE A 2 -5.72 15.96 1.09
C ILE A 2 -6.83 15.10 0.47
N ASN A 3 -6.45 14.07 -0.29
CA ASN A 3 -7.37 13.08 -0.83
C ASN A 3 -7.22 11.77 -0.05
N LEU A 4 -8.30 11.28 0.55
CA LEU A 4 -8.30 10.04 1.34
C LEU A 4 -8.91 8.88 0.55
N ALA A 5 -8.26 7.72 0.58
CA ALA A 5 -8.78 6.45 0.09
C ALA A 5 -9.06 5.50 1.24
N ALA A 6 -10.22 4.84 1.25
CA ALA A 6 -10.52 3.84 2.28
C ALA A 6 -9.79 2.52 1.96
N ASN A 7 -9.05 1.98 2.92
CA ASN A 7 -8.47 0.65 2.80
C ASN A 7 -9.49 -0.41 3.20
N LEU A 8 -10.07 -1.09 2.22
CA LEU A 8 -11.15 -2.06 2.46
C LEU A 8 -10.68 -3.40 3.04
N SER A 9 -9.37 -3.62 3.15
CA SER A 9 -8.84 -4.76 3.90
C SER A 9 -8.88 -4.54 5.41
N MET A 10 -8.85 -3.27 5.86
CA MET A 10 -8.80 -2.93 7.28
C MET A 10 -10.06 -2.21 7.79
N MET A 11 -10.69 -1.39 6.95
CA MET A 11 -11.90 -0.65 7.28
C MET A 11 -13.17 -1.38 6.83
N PHE A 12 -14.30 -1.08 7.47
CA PHE A 12 -15.62 -1.66 7.16
C PHE A 12 -15.68 -3.19 7.26
N ASN A 13 -14.82 -3.78 8.11
CA ASN A 13 -14.78 -5.23 8.36
C ASN A 13 -16.03 -5.77 9.06
N GLU A 14 -16.95 -4.90 9.42
CA GLU A 14 -18.27 -5.23 9.98
C GLU A 14 -19.19 -5.90 8.95
N VAL A 15 -18.82 -5.83 7.64
CA VAL A 15 -19.56 -6.44 6.54
C VAL A 15 -18.62 -7.20 5.59
N ASP A 16 -19.20 -8.07 4.76
CA ASP A 16 -18.45 -8.81 3.73
C ASP A 16 -17.79 -7.86 2.72
N PHE A 17 -16.65 -8.29 2.15
CA PHE A 17 -15.77 -7.43 1.36
C PHE A 17 -16.49 -6.62 0.27
N LEU A 18 -17.34 -7.25 -0.54
CA LEU A 18 -18.02 -6.54 -1.63
C LEU A 18 -18.99 -5.45 -1.12
N TYR A 19 -19.56 -5.61 0.07
CA TYR A 19 -20.40 -4.55 0.67
C TYR A 19 -19.61 -3.38 1.24
N ARG A 20 -18.28 -3.52 1.44
CA ARG A 20 -17.43 -2.44 1.96
C ARG A 20 -17.32 -1.26 0.99
N PHE A 21 -17.46 -1.49 -0.31
CA PHE A 21 -17.48 -0.43 -1.33
C PHE A 21 -18.67 0.53 -1.09
N SER A 22 -19.86 0.00 -0.92
CA SER A 22 -21.04 0.83 -0.64
C SER A 22 -20.93 1.55 0.71
N LYS A 23 -20.32 0.91 1.71
CA LYS A 23 -20.05 1.54 3.01
C LYS A 23 -19.08 2.70 2.87
N ALA A 24 -17.95 2.53 2.17
CA ALA A 24 -17.00 3.61 1.92
C ALA A 24 -17.64 4.79 1.18
N SER A 25 -18.42 4.51 0.13
CA SER A 25 -19.14 5.54 -0.61
C SER A 25 -20.14 6.28 0.26
N SER A 26 -20.85 5.58 1.14
CA SER A 26 -21.83 6.21 2.07
C SER A 26 -21.17 7.15 3.09
N GLN A 27 -19.88 6.96 3.36
CA GLN A 27 -19.05 7.84 4.18
C GLN A 27 -18.29 8.89 3.35
N ASN A 28 -18.70 9.13 2.12
CA ASN A 28 -18.16 10.12 1.17
C ASN A 28 -16.74 9.85 0.66
N PHE A 29 -16.15 8.68 0.87
CA PHE A 29 -14.93 8.33 0.16
C PHE A 29 -15.16 8.35 -1.34
N LYS A 30 -14.16 8.82 -2.09
CA LYS A 30 -14.17 8.84 -3.57
C LYS A 30 -13.22 7.79 -4.15
N ALA A 31 -12.42 7.18 -3.30
CA ALA A 31 -11.45 6.19 -3.70
C ALA A 31 -11.28 5.11 -2.63
N VAL A 32 -10.86 3.95 -3.09
CA VAL A 32 -10.59 2.79 -2.24
C VAL A 32 -9.28 2.12 -2.63
N GLU A 33 -8.73 1.40 -1.69
CA GLU A 33 -7.61 0.48 -1.85
C GLU A 33 -7.85 -0.78 -1.01
N TYR A 34 -7.12 -1.83 -1.28
CA TYR A 34 -7.14 -3.08 -0.50
C TYR A 34 -5.93 -3.93 -0.87
N LEU A 35 -5.61 -4.94 -0.04
CA LEU A 35 -4.45 -5.79 -0.28
C LEU A 35 -4.70 -6.73 -1.48
N PHE A 36 -5.54 -7.75 -1.32
CA PHE A 36 -5.67 -8.83 -2.29
C PHE A 36 -7.09 -8.98 -2.81
N PRO A 37 -7.33 -8.74 -4.11
CA PRO A 37 -8.66 -8.92 -4.73
C PRO A 37 -8.94 -10.36 -5.20
N TYR A 38 -7.97 -11.27 -5.14
CA TYR A 38 -7.92 -12.49 -5.94
C TYR A 38 -8.95 -13.56 -5.57
N ASP A 39 -9.60 -13.44 -4.43
CA ASP A 39 -10.72 -14.31 -4.01
C ASP A 39 -12.06 -13.90 -4.65
N PHE A 40 -12.11 -12.75 -5.31
CA PHE A 40 -13.32 -12.19 -5.93
C PHE A 40 -13.12 -12.05 -7.44
N SER A 41 -14.21 -12.22 -8.22
CA SER A 41 -14.08 -11.96 -9.65
C SER A 41 -13.83 -10.45 -9.90
N LYS A 42 -12.92 -10.16 -10.83
CA LYS A 42 -12.61 -8.78 -11.23
C LYS A 42 -13.83 -8.02 -11.72
N ASP A 43 -14.81 -8.73 -12.34
CA ASP A 43 -16.05 -8.12 -12.82
C ASP A 43 -16.97 -7.72 -11.65
N ASN A 44 -17.04 -8.51 -10.58
CA ASN A 44 -17.79 -8.14 -9.38
C ASN A 44 -17.20 -6.90 -8.72
N ILE A 45 -15.87 -6.84 -8.60
CA ILE A 45 -15.18 -5.67 -8.06
C ILE A 45 -15.43 -4.43 -8.94
N LEU A 46 -15.33 -4.56 -10.27
CA LEU A 46 -15.62 -3.46 -11.19
C LEU A 46 -17.06 -2.96 -11.05
N ASN A 47 -18.03 -3.88 -10.88
CA ASN A 47 -19.43 -3.51 -10.65
C ASN A 47 -19.58 -2.68 -9.37
N GLU A 48 -18.98 -3.14 -8.25
CA GLU A 48 -19.01 -2.39 -6.99
C GLU A 48 -18.37 -0.99 -7.12
N LEU A 49 -17.23 -0.89 -7.79
CA LEU A 49 -16.58 0.42 -8.06
C LEU A 49 -17.51 1.35 -8.85
N ASN A 50 -18.13 0.85 -9.90
CA ASN A 50 -19.03 1.64 -10.76
C ASN A 50 -20.33 2.04 -10.06
N GLU A 51 -21.01 1.09 -9.38
CA GLU A 51 -22.27 1.34 -8.67
C GLU A 51 -22.11 2.36 -7.54
N ASN A 52 -20.94 2.35 -6.90
CA ASN A 52 -20.62 3.26 -5.79
C ASN A 52 -19.82 4.50 -6.21
N ASN A 53 -19.52 4.67 -7.51
CA ASN A 53 -18.74 5.78 -8.05
C ASN A 53 -17.39 5.98 -7.33
N LEU A 54 -16.67 4.87 -7.12
CA LEU A 54 -15.39 4.82 -6.44
C LEU A 54 -14.25 4.60 -7.43
N LYS A 55 -13.12 5.25 -7.18
CA LYS A 55 -11.87 5.01 -7.89
C LYS A 55 -11.04 3.97 -7.15
N GLN A 56 -10.48 2.98 -7.89
CA GLN A 56 -9.47 2.09 -7.36
C GLN A 56 -8.10 2.78 -7.39
N ILE A 57 -7.42 2.85 -6.24
CA ILE A 57 -6.09 3.48 -6.16
C ILE A 57 -4.98 2.45 -6.19
N LEU A 58 -5.10 1.39 -5.42
CA LEU A 58 -4.04 0.44 -5.18
C LEU A 58 -4.59 -0.92 -4.81
N PHE A 59 -3.89 -1.99 -5.25
CA PHE A 59 -3.93 -3.31 -4.64
C PHE A 59 -2.57 -3.99 -4.79
N ASP A 60 -2.33 -5.06 -4.03
CA ASP A 60 -1.03 -5.71 -3.97
C ASP A 60 -0.88 -6.81 -5.01
N LEU A 61 0.34 -7.03 -5.49
CA LEU A 61 0.71 -8.26 -6.17
C LEU A 61 0.46 -9.47 -5.24
N PRO A 62 0.19 -10.67 -5.77
CA PRO A 62 0.10 -11.86 -4.93
C PRO A 62 1.33 -12.02 -4.05
N ALA A 63 1.11 -12.15 -2.75
CA ALA A 63 2.16 -12.13 -1.74
C ALA A 63 2.57 -13.54 -1.24
N GLY A 64 2.21 -14.58 -1.98
CA GLY A 64 2.39 -15.97 -1.58
C GLY A 64 1.22 -16.50 -0.74
N ASP A 65 1.47 -17.52 0.06
CA ASP A 65 0.48 -18.11 0.97
C ASP A 65 0.41 -17.30 2.27
N TRP A 66 -0.50 -16.33 2.30
CA TRP A 66 -0.68 -15.41 3.43
C TRP A 66 -1.05 -16.12 4.72
N ASP A 67 -1.87 -17.16 4.65
CA ASP A 67 -2.35 -17.93 5.80
C ASP A 67 -1.22 -18.79 6.38
N SER A 68 -0.30 -19.25 5.53
CA SER A 68 0.91 -19.96 5.95
C SER A 68 2.03 -19.03 6.45
N GLY A 69 1.82 -17.70 6.38
CA GLY A 69 2.72 -16.70 6.95
C GLY A 69 3.63 -16.00 5.95
N ASP A 70 3.42 -16.17 4.64
CA ASP A 70 4.07 -15.34 3.63
C ASP A 70 3.62 -13.87 3.81
N ARG A 71 4.52 -12.96 3.46
CA ARG A 71 4.27 -11.50 3.49
C ARG A 71 4.93 -10.85 2.28
N GLY A 72 4.83 -11.50 1.12
CA GLY A 72 5.58 -11.23 -0.09
C GLY A 72 6.60 -12.33 -0.38
N ILE A 73 6.97 -12.46 -1.64
CA ILE A 73 7.86 -13.52 -2.14
C ILE A 73 9.00 -12.98 -3.00
N ALA A 74 9.08 -11.65 -3.15
CA ALA A 74 10.00 -11.03 -4.10
C ALA A 74 11.48 -11.20 -3.73
N VAL A 75 11.80 -11.49 -2.44
CA VAL A 75 13.18 -11.77 -1.96
C VAL A 75 13.55 -13.26 -1.97
N ASP A 76 12.64 -14.15 -2.42
CA ASP A 76 12.92 -15.59 -2.42
C ASP A 76 13.37 -16.07 -3.82
N PRO A 77 14.66 -16.47 -3.98
CA PRO A 77 15.19 -16.89 -5.27
C PRO A 77 14.56 -18.18 -5.82
N GLU A 78 13.95 -19.02 -4.98
CA GLU A 78 13.30 -20.24 -5.42
C GLU A 78 11.86 -20.01 -5.92
N ARG A 79 11.29 -18.81 -5.66
CA ARG A 79 9.92 -18.46 -6.02
C ARG A 79 9.83 -17.43 -7.16
N LYS A 80 10.90 -17.21 -7.90
CA LYS A 80 10.93 -16.25 -9.01
C LYS A 80 9.81 -16.46 -10.02
N LYS A 81 9.59 -17.72 -10.43
CA LYS A 81 8.51 -18.03 -11.39
C LYS A 81 7.12 -17.74 -10.83
N GLU A 82 6.89 -18.05 -9.56
CA GLU A 82 5.64 -17.72 -8.85
C GLU A 82 5.41 -16.20 -8.78
N PHE A 83 6.48 -15.44 -8.51
CA PHE A 83 6.42 -13.98 -8.53
C PHE A 83 6.04 -13.45 -9.93
N GLU A 84 6.67 -13.93 -11.00
CA GLU A 84 6.38 -13.53 -12.38
C GLU A 84 4.92 -13.86 -12.75
N ASP A 85 4.42 -15.07 -12.40
CA ASP A 85 3.03 -15.45 -12.60
C ASP A 85 2.06 -14.58 -11.81
N GLY A 86 2.45 -14.18 -10.58
CA GLY A 86 1.71 -13.23 -9.75
C GLY A 86 1.60 -11.84 -10.39
N VAL A 87 2.67 -11.34 -11.01
CA VAL A 87 2.63 -10.08 -11.76
C VAL A 87 1.62 -10.16 -12.91
N HIS A 88 1.60 -11.27 -13.66
CA HIS A 88 0.63 -11.45 -14.75
C HIS A 88 -0.81 -11.52 -14.23
N LEU A 89 -1.05 -12.24 -13.14
CA LEU A 89 -2.37 -12.31 -12.51
C LEU A 89 -2.84 -10.91 -12.07
N ALA A 90 -1.97 -10.14 -11.41
CA ALA A 90 -2.29 -8.78 -10.99
C ALA A 90 -2.64 -7.89 -12.20
N LEU A 91 -1.89 -7.98 -13.29
CA LEU A 91 -2.16 -7.23 -14.51
C LEU A 91 -3.46 -7.66 -15.20
N GLU A 92 -3.86 -8.93 -15.10
CA GLU A 92 -5.17 -9.39 -15.57
C GLU A 92 -6.31 -8.70 -14.80
N TYR A 93 -6.21 -8.60 -13.46
CA TYR A 93 -7.16 -7.85 -12.63
C TYR A 93 -7.10 -6.36 -12.95
N ALA A 94 -5.92 -5.79 -13.01
CA ALA A 94 -5.70 -4.37 -13.28
C ALA A 94 -6.24 -3.92 -14.65
N SER A 95 -6.24 -4.80 -15.64
CA SER A 95 -6.81 -4.50 -16.96
C SER A 95 -8.32 -4.19 -16.92
N VAL A 96 -9.03 -4.70 -15.91
CA VAL A 96 -10.46 -4.51 -15.68
C VAL A 96 -10.71 -3.42 -14.63
N ILE A 97 -10.06 -3.54 -13.47
CA ILE A 97 -10.28 -2.67 -12.29
C ILE A 97 -9.62 -1.28 -12.47
N LYS A 98 -8.53 -1.21 -13.24
CA LYS A 98 -7.77 0.02 -13.57
C LYS A 98 -7.29 0.81 -12.35
N PRO A 99 -6.48 0.21 -11.47
CA PRO A 99 -5.87 0.93 -10.36
C PRO A 99 -4.82 1.93 -10.86
N ASP A 100 -4.49 2.93 -10.04
CA ASP A 100 -3.35 3.81 -10.29
C ASP A 100 -2.02 3.09 -10.02
N ASN A 101 -1.99 2.21 -9.00
CA ASN A 101 -0.78 1.58 -8.48
C ASN A 101 -0.99 0.08 -8.20
N LEU A 102 0.11 -0.67 -8.26
CA LEU A 102 0.24 -2.02 -7.71
C LEU A 102 1.42 -2.05 -6.73
N THR A 103 1.22 -2.64 -5.54
CA THR A 103 2.28 -2.77 -4.53
C THR A 103 2.93 -4.13 -4.58
N CYS A 104 4.26 -4.14 -4.52
CA CYS A 104 5.07 -5.33 -4.33
C CYS A 104 5.50 -5.48 -2.88
N LEU A 105 4.86 -6.38 -2.14
CA LEU A 105 5.35 -6.81 -0.84
C LEU A 105 6.61 -7.65 -1.03
N VAL A 106 7.73 -7.23 -0.41
CA VAL A 106 9.03 -7.88 -0.69
C VAL A 106 9.17 -9.23 0.00
N GLY A 107 8.62 -9.38 1.21
CA GLY A 107 8.62 -10.63 1.94
C GLY A 107 9.66 -10.73 3.06
N LYS A 108 9.74 -11.92 3.62
CA LYS A 108 10.68 -12.28 4.69
C LYS A 108 11.88 -13.03 4.14
N LEU A 109 13.04 -12.85 4.77
CA LEU A 109 14.24 -13.60 4.39
C LEU A 109 14.06 -15.10 4.72
N ARG A 110 14.16 -15.93 3.70
CA ARG A 110 14.07 -17.39 3.87
C ARG A 110 15.37 -17.93 4.51
N GLN A 111 15.22 -18.94 5.34
CA GLN A 111 16.38 -19.62 5.95
C GLN A 111 17.36 -20.14 4.87
N GLY A 112 18.63 -19.77 5.01
CA GLY A 112 19.70 -20.16 4.08
C GLY A 112 19.90 -19.21 2.89
N VAL A 113 19.06 -18.19 2.73
CA VAL A 113 19.25 -17.11 1.76
C VAL A 113 20.02 -15.98 2.45
N SER A 114 21.10 -15.51 1.83
CA SER A 114 21.86 -14.36 2.34
C SER A 114 21.19 -13.03 1.92
N ASP A 115 21.47 -11.95 2.66
CA ASP A 115 20.98 -10.61 2.31
C ASP A 115 21.37 -10.20 0.88
N SER A 116 22.59 -10.53 0.45
CA SER A 116 23.02 -10.22 -0.91
C SER A 116 22.25 -10.99 -1.99
N GLN A 117 21.87 -12.24 -1.71
CA GLN A 117 21.04 -13.03 -2.62
C GLN A 117 19.60 -12.48 -2.64
N ALA A 118 19.03 -12.17 -1.47
CA ALA A 118 17.71 -11.56 -1.36
C ALA A 118 17.65 -10.22 -2.11
N ARG A 119 18.66 -9.36 -1.93
CA ARG A 119 18.76 -8.09 -2.65
C ARG A 119 18.83 -8.31 -4.17
N SER A 120 19.69 -9.21 -4.63
CA SER A 120 19.86 -9.47 -6.07
C SER A 120 18.55 -9.94 -6.71
N ILE A 121 17.87 -10.91 -6.10
CA ILE A 121 16.61 -11.42 -6.64
C ILE A 121 15.48 -10.37 -6.56
N LEU A 122 15.44 -9.56 -5.50
CA LEU A 122 14.48 -8.47 -5.39
C LEU A 122 14.65 -7.46 -6.54
N ILE A 123 15.88 -7.04 -6.82
CA ILE A 123 16.17 -6.12 -7.94
C ILE A 123 15.69 -6.73 -9.27
N GLU A 124 16.01 -8.00 -9.55
CA GLU A 124 15.57 -8.67 -10.77
C GLU A 124 14.03 -8.72 -10.87
N ASN A 125 13.36 -9.06 -9.78
CA ASN A 125 11.90 -9.15 -9.71
C ASN A 125 11.23 -7.78 -9.86
N LEU A 126 11.78 -6.73 -9.24
CA LEU A 126 11.26 -5.38 -9.37
C LEU A 126 11.48 -4.80 -10.77
N ILE A 127 12.61 -5.08 -11.42
CA ILE A 127 12.82 -4.71 -12.84
C ILE A 127 11.74 -5.34 -13.69
N TYR A 128 11.54 -6.67 -13.55
CA TYR A 128 10.53 -7.40 -14.30
C TYR A 128 9.12 -6.82 -14.08
N ALA A 129 8.70 -6.64 -12.82
CA ALA A 129 7.39 -6.13 -12.49
C ALA A 129 7.19 -4.68 -12.98
N ALA A 130 8.20 -3.80 -12.78
CA ALA A 130 8.13 -2.39 -13.22
C ALA A 130 8.01 -2.24 -14.73
N GLU A 131 8.70 -3.09 -15.52
CA GLU A 131 8.58 -3.08 -16.98
C GLU A 131 7.18 -3.52 -17.46
N HIS A 132 6.57 -4.49 -16.77
CA HIS A 132 5.24 -5.00 -17.14
C HIS A 132 4.13 -4.04 -16.72
N THR A 133 4.19 -3.48 -15.52
CA THR A 133 3.22 -2.50 -15.03
C THR A 133 3.30 -1.19 -15.80
N ALA A 134 4.50 -0.73 -16.19
CA ALA A 134 4.68 0.45 -17.04
C ALA A 134 3.95 0.32 -18.39
N LYS A 135 4.00 -0.85 -19.02
CA LYS A 135 3.28 -1.12 -20.29
C LYS A 135 1.77 -1.02 -20.14
N ALA A 136 1.27 -1.28 -18.92
CA ALA A 136 -0.15 -1.15 -18.58
C ALA A 136 -0.54 0.28 -18.13
N GLY A 137 0.44 1.18 -17.97
CA GLY A 137 0.22 2.55 -17.47
C GLY A 137 -0.06 2.61 -15.97
N ILE A 138 0.43 1.62 -15.19
CA ILE A 138 0.20 1.47 -13.75
C ILE A 138 1.55 1.60 -13.05
N SER A 139 1.64 2.42 -12.00
CA SER A 139 2.87 2.51 -11.20
C SER A 139 3.08 1.26 -10.35
N LEU A 140 4.32 0.81 -10.25
CA LEU A 140 4.72 -0.20 -9.27
C LEU A 140 5.23 0.49 -8.01
N LEU A 141 4.78 0.02 -6.86
CA LEU A 141 5.24 0.51 -5.56
C LEU A 141 6.01 -0.58 -4.81
N VAL A 142 6.96 -0.15 -3.99
CA VAL A 142 7.64 -0.97 -3.00
C VAL A 142 7.52 -0.29 -1.64
N GLU A 143 7.27 -1.08 -0.60
CA GLU A 143 6.93 -0.60 0.73
C GLU A 143 7.90 -1.13 1.79
N PRO A 144 8.54 -0.25 2.57
CA PRO A 144 9.20 -0.63 3.82
C PRO A 144 8.16 -0.80 4.93
N ILE A 145 8.20 -1.96 5.62
CA ILE A 145 7.23 -2.34 6.65
C ILE A 145 7.94 -2.56 7.99
N ASN A 146 7.27 -2.19 9.08
CA ASN A 146 7.81 -2.31 10.42
C ASN A 146 7.97 -3.78 10.86
N THR A 147 9.03 -4.04 11.63
CA THR A 147 9.37 -5.38 12.11
C THR A 147 8.64 -5.79 13.40
N SER A 148 7.86 -4.89 13.98
CA SER A 148 7.00 -5.20 15.14
C SER A 148 5.75 -5.97 14.69
N ASP A 149 5.10 -5.53 13.60
CA ASP A 149 3.92 -6.18 13.05
C ASP A 149 4.30 -7.40 12.18
N ILE A 150 5.39 -7.26 11.40
CA ILE A 150 5.87 -8.35 10.54
C ILE A 150 7.34 -8.68 10.90
N PRO A 151 7.57 -9.48 11.95
CA PRO A 151 8.92 -9.90 12.32
C PRO A 151 9.64 -10.60 11.16
N GLY A 152 10.85 -10.12 10.84
CA GLY A 152 11.67 -10.67 9.78
C GLY A 152 11.35 -10.18 8.39
N TYR A 153 10.45 -9.17 8.23
CA TYR A 153 10.26 -8.50 6.94
C TYR A 153 11.58 -7.87 6.49
N TRP A 154 11.94 -8.08 5.23
CA TRP A 154 13.30 -7.81 4.77
C TRP A 154 13.55 -6.31 4.54
N LEU A 155 12.60 -5.58 3.96
CA LEU A 155 12.70 -4.15 3.67
C LEU A 155 11.97 -3.36 4.77
N CYS A 156 12.70 -2.67 5.65
CA CYS A 156 12.09 -2.06 6.82
C CYS A 156 12.48 -0.59 7.09
N ASN A 157 13.14 0.07 6.15
CA ASN A 157 13.46 1.49 6.26
C ASN A 157 13.47 2.20 4.90
N THR A 158 13.29 3.51 4.94
CA THR A 158 13.18 4.37 3.74
C THR A 158 14.50 4.42 2.96
N ASP A 159 15.64 4.54 3.63
CA ASP A 159 16.94 4.67 2.94
C ASP A 159 17.26 3.43 2.09
N GLU A 160 16.93 2.24 2.61
CA GLU A 160 17.12 0.99 1.86
C GLU A 160 16.13 0.89 0.69
N ALA A 161 14.87 1.29 0.87
CA ALA A 161 13.89 1.34 -0.21
C ALA A 161 14.34 2.29 -1.34
N LEU A 162 14.83 3.47 -1.00
CA LEU A 162 15.40 4.42 -1.97
C LEU A 162 16.63 3.87 -2.69
N SER A 163 17.50 3.16 -1.96
CA SER A 163 18.66 2.48 -2.54
C SER A 163 18.25 1.43 -3.58
N ILE A 164 17.21 0.65 -3.29
CA ILE A 164 16.64 -0.35 -4.20
C ILE A 164 16.01 0.32 -5.43
N ILE A 165 15.19 1.35 -5.23
CA ILE A 165 14.56 2.10 -6.32
C ILE A 165 15.62 2.67 -7.26
N ASN A 166 16.70 3.24 -6.72
CA ASN A 166 17.81 3.77 -7.51
C ASN A 166 18.56 2.66 -8.28
N GLU A 167 18.75 1.48 -7.67
CA GLU A 167 19.45 0.35 -8.32
C GLU A 167 18.60 -0.28 -9.43
N VAL A 168 17.29 -0.42 -9.23
CA VAL A 168 16.33 -0.85 -10.26
C VAL A 168 16.30 0.14 -11.43
N ASN A 169 16.50 1.43 -11.16
CA ASN A 169 16.61 2.50 -12.15
C ASN A 169 15.48 2.49 -13.20
N ASN A 170 14.26 2.25 -12.74
CA ASN A 170 13.06 2.30 -13.58
C ASN A 170 12.12 3.39 -13.04
N PRO A 171 11.75 4.42 -13.83
CA PRO A 171 10.93 5.53 -13.36
C PRO A 171 9.51 5.12 -12.94
N ASN A 172 9.08 3.92 -13.33
CA ASN A 172 7.78 3.37 -12.95
C ASN A 172 7.76 2.73 -11.55
N LEU A 173 8.94 2.49 -10.94
CA LEU A 173 9.03 2.04 -9.56
C LEU A 173 9.07 3.23 -8.62
N LYS A 174 8.15 3.28 -7.67
CA LYS A 174 8.00 4.36 -6.69
C LYS A 174 7.95 3.80 -5.26
N LEU A 175 8.12 4.70 -4.30
CA LEU A 175 8.01 4.39 -2.88
C LEU A 175 6.53 4.46 -2.45
N GLN A 176 6.03 3.43 -1.78
CA GLN A 176 4.86 3.51 -0.91
C GLN A 176 5.35 3.89 0.48
N TYR A 177 4.92 5.04 0.96
CA TYR A 177 5.32 5.56 2.26
C TYR A 177 4.17 5.46 3.25
N ASP A 178 4.17 4.39 4.04
CA ASP A 178 3.23 4.26 5.16
C ASP A 178 3.77 4.99 6.39
N ILE A 179 3.07 6.04 6.79
CA ILE A 179 3.40 6.90 7.94
C ILE A 179 3.47 6.07 9.23
N TYR A 180 2.57 5.10 9.40
CA TYR A 180 2.55 4.24 10.58
C TYR A 180 3.79 3.35 10.66
N HIS A 181 4.13 2.65 9.57
CA HIS A 181 5.31 1.80 9.55
C HIS A 181 6.59 2.59 9.78
N MET A 182 6.73 3.73 9.15
CA MET A 182 7.93 4.55 9.29
C MET A 182 8.00 5.32 10.61
N GLN A 183 6.85 5.61 11.27
CA GLN A 183 6.89 6.12 12.64
C GLN A 183 7.54 5.11 13.60
N ILE A 184 7.21 3.83 13.48
CA ILE A 184 7.78 2.77 14.33
C ILE A 184 9.27 2.57 14.06
N MET A 185 9.68 2.62 12.79
CA MET A 185 11.05 2.29 12.38
C MET A 185 12.02 3.46 12.44
N GLU A 186 11.58 4.67 12.12
CA GLU A 186 12.49 5.80 11.86
C GLU A 186 12.08 7.09 12.58
N GLY A 187 10.78 7.37 12.64
CA GLY A 187 10.32 8.71 13.02
C GLY A 187 10.61 9.77 11.94
N ASN A 188 10.75 11.04 12.33
CA ASN A 188 11.11 12.16 11.44
C ASN A 188 10.22 12.28 10.16
N ILE A 189 8.98 11.85 10.25
CA ILE A 189 8.02 11.61 9.16
C ILE A 189 7.94 12.78 8.18
N ILE A 190 7.70 13.99 8.68
CA ILE A 190 7.47 15.18 7.83
C ILE A 190 8.71 15.48 6.97
N ASN A 191 9.90 15.44 7.56
CA ASN A 191 11.13 15.72 6.83
C ASN A 191 11.42 14.61 5.79
N THR A 192 11.12 13.36 6.12
CA THR A 192 11.32 12.24 5.19
C THR A 192 10.38 12.37 3.99
N ILE A 193 9.10 12.71 4.20
CA ILE A 193 8.16 12.98 3.10
C ILE A 193 8.64 14.16 2.25
N GLU A 194 9.02 15.29 2.88
CA GLU A 194 9.45 16.50 2.18
C GLU A 194 10.67 16.26 1.28
N ASN A 195 11.63 15.48 1.75
CA ASN A 195 12.86 15.19 1.02
C ASN A 195 12.70 14.16 -0.11
N ASN A 196 11.63 13.37 -0.11
CA ASN A 196 11.45 12.24 -1.03
C ASN A 196 10.11 12.31 -1.80
N LEU A 197 9.44 13.46 -1.82
CA LEU A 197 8.09 13.60 -2.37
C LEU A 197 7.99 13.19 -3.85
N ASP A 198 9.02 13.43 -4.63
CA ASP A 198 9.10 13.10 -6.06
C ASP A 198 9.24 11.59 -6.33
N VAL A 199 9.70 10.84 -5.34
CA VAL A 199 9.82 9.38 -5.41
C VAL A 199 8.61 8.68 -4.80
N ILE A 200 7.88 9.34 -3.88
CA ILE A 200 6.68 8.79 -3.25
C ILE A 200 5.54 8.70 -4.27
N GLY A 201 5.11 7.49 -4.57
CA GLY A 201 3.97 7.23 -5.47
C GLY A 201 2.64 7.16 -4.73
N HIS A 202 2.66 6.74 -3.47
CA HIS A 202 1.48 6.62 -2.62
C HIS A 202 1.85 6.78 -1.15
N MET A 203 0.92 7.26 -0.34
CA MET A 203 1.07 7.32 1.11
C MET A 203 -0.03 6.53 1.79
N GLN A 204 0.28 6.03 2.99
CA GLN A 204 -0.72 5.40 3.86
C GLN A 204 -0.62 5.96 5.27
N LEU A 205 -1.67 5.78 6.06
CA LEU A 205 -1.76 6.29 7.41
C LEU A 205 -2.44 5.32 8.38
N ALA A 206 -1.92 5.27 9.58
CA ALA A 206 -2.56 4.84 10.82
C ALA A 206 -1.87 5.53 11.99
N ASP A 207 -2.52 5.61 13.16
CA ASP A 207 -1.86 6.18 14.34
C ASP A 207 -1.08 5.08 15.10
N ASN A 208 -0.03 5.49 15.78
CA ASN A 208 0.83 4.63 16.59
C ASN A 208 0.79 5.10 18.05
N PRO A 209 0.70 4.18 19.03
CA PRO A 209 0.57 2.74 18.91
C PRO A 209 -0.84 2.27 18.55
N GLY A 210 -0.95 1.00 18.09
CA GLY A 210 -2.24 0.30 17.94
C GLY A 210 -2.75 0.19 16.51
N ARG A 211 -2.18 0.95 15.56
CA ARG A 211 -2.60 0.99 14.14
C ARG A 211 -4.06 1.38 13.98
N HIS A 212 -4.50 2.37 14.77
CA HIS A 212 -5.86 2.87 14.77
C HIS A 212 -6.02 4.17 13.97
N GLU A 213 -7.22 4.77 14.02
CA GLU A 213 -7.51 6.03 13.33
C GLU A 213 -6.68 7.21 13.87
N PRO A 214 -6.37 8.22 13.02
CA PRO A 214 -5.68 9.45 13.41
C PRO A 214 -6.27 10.14 14.64
N GLY A 215 -5.40 10.53 15.56
CA GLY A 215 -5.76 11.20 16.83
C GLY A 215 -5.95 10.24 18.01
N THR A 216 -5.67 8.94 17.82
CA THR A 216 -5.75 7.95 18.89
C THR A 216 -4.40 7.59 19.50
N GLY A 217 -3.31 8.03 18.86
CA GLY A 217 -1.93 7.72 19.26
C GLY A 217 -1.05 8.97 19.40
N GLU A 218 0.21 8.84 19.01
CA GLU A 218 1.25 9.86 19.23
C GLU A 218 1.53 10.76 18.02
N LEU A 219 0.96 10.43 16.81
CA LEU A 219 1.20 11.19 15.61
C LEU A 219 0.35 12.47 15.55
N ASN A 220 1.00 13.60 15.23
CA ASN A 220 0.30 14.86 15.05
C ASN A 220 -0.25 14.99 13.62
N TYR A 221 -1.30 14.24 13.30
CA TYR A 221 -1.89 14.22 11.95
C TYR A 221 -2.35 15.59 11.45
N PRO A 222 -2.93 16.50 12.25
CA PRO A 222 -3.24 17.85 11.78
C PRO A 222 -2.02 18.57 11.19
N GLU A 223 -0.85 18.46 11.82
CA GLU A 223 0.38 19.08 11.31
C GLU A 223 0.94 18.31 10.10
N ILE A 224 0.90 16.98 10.11
CA ILE A 224 1.33 16.13 8.98
C ILE A 224 0.52 16.51 7.73
N PHE A 225 -0.80 16.55 7.81
CA PHE A 225 -1.68 16.90 6.68
C PHE A 225 -1.45 18.32 6.19
N ARG A 226 -1.30 19.29 7.11
CA ARG A 226 -0.97 20.67 6.76
C ARG A 226 0.32 20.76 5.95
N ARG A 227 1.34 20.00 6.33
CA ARG A 227 2.64 19.96 5.62
C ARG A 227 2.51 19.27 4.26
N ILE A 228 1.86 18.12 4.17
CA ILE A 228 1.62 17.42 2.91
C ILE A 228 0.84 18.31 1.93
N ASP A 229 -0.19 19.02 2.40
CA ASP A 229 -0.95 19.96 1.56
C ASP A 229 -0.07 21.13 1.07
N SER A 230 0.81 21.65 1.92
CA SER A 230 1.74 22.73 1.54
C SER A 230 2.80 22.32 0.51
N MET A 231 3.08 21.02 0.37
CA MET A 231 3.98 20.45 -0.63
C MET A 231 3.27 20.22 -1.99
N ASN A 232 1.97 20.52 -2.09
CA ASN A 232 1.15 20.26 -3.28
C ASN A 232 1.09 18.78 -3.69
N TYR A 233 1.15 17.86 -2.73
CA TYR A 233 0.92 16.45 -3.01
C TYR A 233 -0.50 16.26 -3.55
N SER A 234 -0.62 15.71 -4.74
CA SER A 234 -1.91 15.52 -5.44
C SER A 234 -2.39 14.08 -5.46
N GLY A 235 -1.59 13.17 -4.87
CA GLY A 235 -1.93 11.76 -4.75
C GLY A 235 -2.99 11.47 -3.69
N TRP A 236 -3.20 10.21 -3.42
CA TRP A 236 -4.10 9.70 -2.40
C TRP A 236 -3.32 9.26 -1.17
N ILE A 237 -3.97 9.33 0.00
CA ILE A 237 -3.47 8.75 1.25
C ILE A 237 -4.44 7.66 1.67
N GLY A 238 -3.96 6.42 1.69
CA GLY A 238 -4.73 5.25 2.11
C GLY A 238 -4.97 5.23 3.61
N CYS A 239 -6.21 5.07 4.04
CA CYS A 239 -6.58 4.93 5.45
C CYS A 239 -6.40 3.47 5.87
N GLU A 240 -5.14 3.05 6.10
CA GLU A 240 -4.79 1.66 6.38
C GLU A 240 -4.70 1.38 7.88
N TYR A 241 -5.82 1.51 8.57
CA TYR A 241 -5.90 1.33 10.01
C TYR A 241 -7.04 0.40 10.44
N ILE A 242 -6.90 -0.16 11.64
CA ILE A 242 -7.93 -0.98 12.29
C ILE A 242 -8.75 -0.06 13.21
N PRO A 243 -10.03 0.21 12.91
CA PRO A 243 -10.87 1.04 13.78
C PRO A 243 -10.91 0.50 15.21
N ILE A 244 -10.85 1.40 16.21
CA ILE A 244 -10.96 1.02 17.64
C ILE A 244 -12.33 0.41 17.92
N SER A 245 -13.36 0.93 17.26
CA SER A 245 -14.73 0.43 17.37
C SER A 245 -15.28 0.03 16.00
N ASP A 246 -16.38 0.62 15.57
CA ASP A 246 -16.83 0.50 14.18
C ASP A 246 -16.23 1.60 13.30
N THR A 247 -16.09 1.30 12.01
CA THR A 247 -15.46 2.22 11.08
C THR A 247 -16.15 3.57 10.99
N GLU A 248 -17.51 3.58 10.93
CA GLU A 248 -18.28 4.81 10.71
C GLU A 248 -18.13 5.79 11.89
N SER A 249 -18.17 5.31 13.13
CA SER A 249 -18.01 6.18 14.31
C SER A 249 -16.57 6.69 14.47
N GLY A 250 -15.58 5.94 13.97
CA GLY A 250 -14.16 6.33 13.99
C GLY A 250 -13.77 7.41 12.99
N LEU A 251 -14.64 7.79 12.02
CA LEU A 251 -14.32 8.72 10.94
C LEU A 251 -14.45 10.21 11.31
N THR A 252 -14.64 10.56 12.57
CA THR A 252 -14.80 11.97 12.99
C THR A 252 -13.60 12.85 12.64
N TRP A 253 -12.39 12.31 12.65
CA TRP A 253 -11.16 13.01 12.27
C TRP A 253 -11.11 13.37 10.78
N ALA A 254 -11.79 12.59 9.93
CA ALA A 254 -11.71 12.70 8.47
C ALA A 254 -12.81 13.61 7.87
N GLN A 255 -13.75 14.11 8.65
CA GLN A 255 -14.94 14.83 8.17
C GLN A 255 -14.59 16.04 7.27
N ASP A 256 -13.53 16.78 7.61
CA ASP A 256 -13.11 17.96 6.83
C ASP A 256 -12.52 17.58 5.46
N PHE A 257 -12.13 16.33 5.25
CA PHE A 257 -11.53 15.81 4.00
C PHE A 257 -12.52 15.03 3.13
N LEU A 258 -13.61 14.53 3.73
CA LEU A 258 -14.63 13.71 3.06
C LEU A 258 -15.87 14.48 2.62
N ASN A 259 -15.98 15.79 2.96
CA ASN A 259 -17.13 16.66 2.65
C ASN A 259 -16.96 17.41 1.33
#